data_f7047dce7b080dfe6e1653414269ac23
#
_entry.id   f7047dce7b080dfe6e1653414269ac23
#
_cell.length_a   1.000
_cell.length_b   1.000
_cell.length_c   1.000
_cell.angle_alpha   90.00
_cell.angle_beta   90.00
_cell.angle_gamma   90.00
#
_symmetry.space_group_name_H-M   'P 1'
#
loop_
_entity.id
_entity.type
_entity.pdbx_description
1 polymer ?
#
loop_
_entity_poly.entity_id
_entity_poly.type
_entity_poly.pdbx_seq_one_letter_code
_entity_poly.pdbx_strand_id
1 'polypeptide(L)'
;MAFFKRKEKDEFFPETNDILIVFDDEQKTSDIQRIDEIRDNAIYVTGKYCVPIHDCEVTTGIEGRHFFYRAPSRSVQETKRLAELEKSIVLRQITSYRTPEPQSQFDLTKILLFGLVFFAFIILGISSCAGGK
;
A
#
# COMPACT_ATOMS: atom_id res chain seq x y z
N MET A 1 -14.61 29.28 22.29
CA MET A 1 -15.38 28.68 21.16
C MET A 1 -14.40 28.08 20.17
N ALA A 2 -14.27 26.78 20.19
CA ALA A 2 -13.37 26.08 19.27
C ALA A 2 -14.14 25.83 17.96
N PHE A 3 -13.76 26.50 16.90
CA PHE A 3 -14.25 26.22 15.56
C PHE A 3 -13.61 24.90 15.10
N PHE A 4 -14.35 23.81 15.17
CA PHE A 4 -14.02 22.57 14.46
C PHE A 4 -14.10 22.86 12.96
N LYS A 5 -12.96 23.15 12.36
CA LYS A 5 -12.79 23.19 10.91
C LYS A 5 -12.99 21.78 10.40
N ARG A 6 -14.20 21.50 9.90
CA ARG A 6 -14.55 20.26 9.21
C ARG A 6 -13.55 20.14 8.04
N LYS A 7 -12.63 19.18 8.10
CA LYS A 7 -11.79 18.83 6.96
C LYS A 7 -12.74 18.48 5.83
N GLU A 8 -12.75 19.33 4.79
CA GLU A 8 -13.29 18.93 3.49
C GLU A 8 -12.59 17.63 3.13
N LYS A 9 -13.37 16.57 2.93
CA LYS A 9 -12.89 15.36 2.28
C LYS A 9 -12.44 15.81 0.90
N ASP A 10 -11.16 15.67 0.61
CA ASP A 10 -10.65 15.80 -0.74
C ASP A 10 -11.39 14.77 -1.59
N GLU A 11 -12.41 15.22 -2.29
CA GLU A 11 -13.11 14.48 -3.35
C GLU A 11 -12.18 14.40 -4.56
N PHE A 12 -11.05 13.69 -4.38
CA PHE A 12 -10.07 13.56 -5.45
C PHE A 12 -10.40 12.44 -6.43
N PHE A 13 -11.42 11.64 -6.14
CA PHE A 13 -11.93 10.64 -7.07
C PHE A 13 -13.42 10.88 -7.28
N PRO A 14 -13.84 11.30 -8.50
CA PRO A 14 -15.25 11.26 -8.83
C PRO A 14 -15.71 9.82 -8.59
N GLU A 15 -16.69 9.63 -7.72
CA GLU A 15 -17.34 8.34 -7.54
C GLU A 15 -17.94 7.96 -8.89
N THR A 16 -17.21 7.13 -9.63
CA THR A 16 -17.73 6.62 -10.89
C THR A 16 -18.84 5.62 -10.59
N ASN A 17 -20.00 5.78 -11.21
CA ASN A 17 -21.08 4.79 -11.15
C ASN A 17 -20.85 3.67 -12.18
N ASP A 18 -19.60 3.35 -12.46
CA ASP A 18 -19.24 2.31 -13.39
C ASP A 18 -19.52 0.94 -12.78
N ILE A 19 -20.13 0.07 -13.58
CA ILE A 19 -20.61 -1.24 -13.15
C ILE A 19 -19.95 -2.32 -13.99
N LEU A 20 -19.46 -3.37 -13.34
CA LEU A 20 -19.01 -4.60 -13.97
C LEU A 20 -20.09 -5.67 -13.86
N ILE A 21 -20.47 -6.24 -14.98
CA ILE A 21 -21.43 -7.34 -15.09
C ILE A 21 -20.68 -8.56 -15.61
N VAL A 22 -20.53 -9.57 -14.76
CA VAL A 22 -19.83 -10.82 -15.08
C VAL A 22 -20.87 -11.88 -15.41
N PHE A 23 -20.78 -12.46 -16.60
CA PHE A 23 -21.61 -13.59 -17.02
C PHE A 23 -20.79 -14.88 -17.05
N ASP A 24 -21.25 -15.89 -16.34
CA ASP A 24 -20.72 -17.24 -16.43
C ASP A 24 -21.56 -18.02 -17.46
N ASP A 25 -20.93 -18.36 -18.58
CA ASP A 25 -21.62 -19.03 -19.68
C ASP A 25 -21.98 -20.48 -19.38
N GLU A 26 -21.26 -21.16 -18.49
CA GLU A 26 -21.51 -22.55 -18.15
C GLU A 26 -22.59 -22.68 -17.07
N GLN A 27 -22.48 -21.89 -16.01
CA GLN A 27 -23.42 -21.91 -14.90
C GLN A 27 -24.66 -21.05 -15.16
N LYS A 28 -24.65 -20.25 -16.24
CA LYS A 28 -25.75 -19.33 -16.60
C LYS A 28 -26.09 -18.36 -15.46
N THR A 29 -25.07 -17.96 -14.73
CA THR A 29 -25.19 -16.97 -13.64
C THR A 29 -24.62 -15.63 -14.04
N SER A 30 -25.13 -14.57 -13.45
CA SER A 30 -24.58 -13.21 -13.59
C SER A 30 -24.34 -12.60 -12.23
N ASP A 31 -23.22 -11.88 -12.10
CA ASP A 31 -22.91 -11.10 -10.93
C ASP A 31 -22.68 -9.64 -11.32
N ILE A 32 -23.30 -8.72 -10.59
CA ILE A 32 -23.25 -7.29 -10.87
C ILE A 32 -22.49 -6.62 -9.71
N GLN A 33 -21.40 -5.95 -10.04
CA GLN A 33 -20.54 -5.32 -9.05
C GLN A 33 -20.20 -3.88 -9.47
N ARG A 34 -20.09 -2.98 -8.50
CA ARG A 34 -19.55 -1.64 -8.72
C ARG A 34 -18.04 -1.72 -8.89
N ILE A 35 -17.52 -0.96 -9.84
CA ILE A 35 -16.08 -0.90 -10.09
C ILE A 35 -15.43 0.03 -9.06
N ASP A 36 -14.39 -0.46 -8.39
CA ASP A 36 -13.64 0.34 -7.43
C ASP A 36 -12.54 1.16 -8.12
N GLU A 37 -11.83 0.54 -9.06
CA GLU A 37 -10.72 1.17 -9.76
C GLU A 37 -10.55 0.58 -11.16
N ILE A 38 -10.09 1.44 -12.09
CA ILE A 38 -9.62 1.02 -13.41
C ILE A 38 -8.15 1.44 -13.54
N ARG A 39 -7.26 0.46 -13.58
CA ARG A 39 -5.81 0.67 -13.64
C ARG A 39 -5.16 -0.35 -14.56
N ASP A 40 -4.07 0.06 -15.23
CA ASP A 40 -3.24 -0.83 -16.07
C ASP A 40 -4.05 -1.63 -17.12
N ASN A 41 -5.09 -1.02 -17.68
CA ASN A 41 -6.00 -1.66 -18.63
C ASN A 41 -6.81 -2.84 -18.05
N ALA A 42 -6.99 -2.86 -16.74
CA ALA A 42 -7.81 -3.83 -16.02
C ALA A 42 -8.82 -3.15 -15.09
N ILE A 43 -9.93 -3.81 -14.88
CA ILE A 43 -11.02 -3.41 -14.01
C ILE A 43 -10.88 -4.16 -12.69
N TYR A 44 -10.84 -3.43 -11.59
CA TYR A 44 -10.69 -3.98 -10.25
C TYR A 44 -11.97 -3.81 -9.45
N VAL A 45 -12.44 -4.93 -8.92
CA VAL A 45 -13.46 -4.99 -7.87
C VAL A 45 -12.81 -5.67 -6.67
N THR A 46 -12.56 -4.91 -5.62
CA THR A 46 -11.70 -5.29 -4.49
C THR A 46 -12.07 -6.66 -3.90
N GLY A 47 -11.15 -7.61 -4.03
CA GLY A 47 -11.30 -8.96 -3.49
C GLY A 47 -12.35 -9.84 -4.18
N LYS A 48 -12.88 -9.42 -5.32
CA LYS A 48 -13.88 -10.18 -6.08
C LYS A 48 -13.46 -10.48 -7.52
N TYR A 49 -13.08 -9.45 -8.29
CA TYR A 49 -12.75 -9.59 -9.70
C TYR A 49 -11.58 -8.70 -10.11
N CYS A 50 -10.75 -9.23 -10.99
CA CYS A 50 -9.74 -8.48 -11.74
C CYS A 50 -9.89 -8.88 -13.21
N VAL A 51 -10.48 -8.02 -14.04
CA VAL A 51 -10.87 -8.32 -15.43
C VAL A 51 -10.16 -7.37 -16.38
N PRO A 52 -9.50 -7.88 -17.45
CA PRO A 52 -8.95 -7.04 -18.51
C PRO A 52 -10.06 -6.28 -19.25
N ILE A 53 -9.85 -4.99 -19.53
CA ILE A 53 -10.86 -4.16 -20.24
C ILE A 53 -11.09 -4.66 -21.65
N HIS A 54 -10.06 -5.18 -22.33
CA HIS A 54 -10.18 -5.65 -23.71
C HIS A 54 -11.06 -6.88 -23.87
N ASP A 55 -11.31 -7.61 -22.78
CA ASP A 55 -12.23 -8.75 -22.76
C ASP A 55 -13.66 -8.34 -22.41
N CYS A 56 -13.90 -7.06 -22.19
CA CYS A 56 -15.20 -6.52 -21.84
C CYS A 56 -15.85 -5.78 -23.00
N GLU A 57 -17.16 -5.96 -23.15
CA GLU A 57 -17.99 -5.08 -23.96
C GLU A 57 -18.41 -3.87 -23.12
N VAL A 58 -18.21 -2.67 -23.64
CA VAL A 58 -18.48 -1.44 -22.88
C VAL A 58 -19.69 -0.71 -23.48
N THR A 59 -20.64 -0.40 -22.62
CA THR A 59 -21.77 0.46 -22.97
C THR A 59 -21.81 1.67 -22.05
N THR A 60 -22.27 2.81 -22.57
CA THR A 60 -22.38 4.05 -21.78
C THR A 60 -23.84 4.32 -21.48
N GLY A 61 -24.20 4.34 -20.21
CA GLY A 61 -25.49 4.76 -19.71
C GLY A 61 -25.50 6.21 -19.22
N ILE A 62 -26.66 6.68 -18.76
CA ILE A 62 -26.82 8.03 -18.20
C ILE A 62 -26.06 8.17 -16.88
N GLU A 63 -25.99 7.10 -16.08
CA GLU A 63 -25.41 7.11 -14.74
C GLU A 63 -23.93 6.69 -14.71
N GLY A 64 -23.40 6.11 -15.79
CA GLY A 64 -22.03 5.60 -15.85
C GLY A 64 -21.82 4.61 -16.99
N ARG A 65 -20.66 3.98 -16.99
CA ARG A 65 -20.31 2.96 -17.98
C ARG A 65 -20.63 1.58 -17.42
N HIS A 66 -21.10 0.70 -18.31
CA HIS A 66 -21.34 -0.70 -17.99
C HIS A 66 -20.35 -1.56 -18.75
N PHE A 67 -19.63 -2.39 -18.03
CA PHE A 67 -18.66 -3.33 -18.56
C PHE A 67 -19.21 -4.74 -18.47
N PHE A 68 -19.38 -5.38 -19.62
CA PHE A 68 -19.91 -6.75 -19.70
C PHE A 68 -18.76 -7.71 -19.96
N TYR A 69 -18.47 -8.54 -19.00
CA TYR A 69 -17.52 -9.63 -19.12
C TYR A 69 -18.24 -10.95 -19.24
N ARG A 70 -18.06 -11.63 -20.36
CA ARG A 70 -18.66 -12.92 -20.63
C ARG A 70 -17.60 -13.96 -20.83
N ALA A 71 -17.59 -15.01 -19.99
CA ALA A 71 -16.55 -16.02 -20.03
C ALA A 71 -17.03 -17.37 -19.46
N PRO A 72 -16.34 -18.49 -19.81
CA PRO A 72 -16.59 -19.78 -19.19
C PRO A 72 -16.19 -19.73 -17.70
N SER A 73 -16.80 -20.61 -16.89
CA SER A 73 -16.62 -20.67 -15.44
C SER A 73 -15.15 -20.67 -14.99
N ARG A 74 -14.28 -21.33 -15.75
CA ARG A 74 -12.84 -21.37 -15.45
C ARG A 74 -12.22 -19.98 -15.49
N SER A 75 -12.49 -19.19 -16.52
CA SER A 75 -11.97 -17.83 -16.65
C SER A 75 -12.54 -16.90 -15.58
N VAL A 76 -13.83 -17.05 -15.24
CA VAL A 76 -14.44 -16.31 -14.12
C VAL A 76 -13.74 -16.63 -12.79
N GLN A 77 -13.39 -17.90 -12.55
CA GLN A 77 -12.64 -18.29 -11.35
C GLN A 77 -11.21 -17.74 -11.35
N GLU A 78 -10.54 -17.67 -12.50
CA GLU A 78 -9.22 -17.06 -12.62
C GLU A 78 -9.24 -15.58 -12.29
N THR A 79 -10.22 -14.82 -12.74
CA THR A 79 -10.40 -13.40 -12.41
C THR A 79 -10.61 -13.18 -10.90
N LYS A 80 -11.38 -14.05 -10.25
CA LYS A 80 -11.56 -14.05 -8.79
C LYS A 80 -10.25 -14.32 -8.05
N ARG A 81 -9.52 -15.33 -8.48
CA ARG A 81 -8.23 -15.70 -7.89
C ARG A 81 -7.20 -14.57 -8.02
N LEU A 82 -7.15 -13.89 -9.18
CA LEU A 82 -6.26 -12.74 -9.37
C LEU A 82 -6.60 -11.60 -8.40
N ALA A 83 -7.87 -11.29 -8.21
CA ALA A 83 -8.32 -10.26 -7.28
C ALA A 83 -7.94 -10.60 -5.81
N GLU A 84 -8.06 -11.87 -5.41
CA GLU A 84 -7.65 -12.34 -4.08
C GLU A 84 -6.14 -12.24 -3.89
N LEU A 85 -5.35 -12.62 -4.90
CA LEU A 85 -3.90 -12.52 -4.85
C LEU A 85 -3.44 -11.07 -4.71
N GLU A 86 -4.03 -10.15 -5.47
CA GLU A 86 -3.71 -8.73 -5.38
C GLU A 86 -4.02 -8.18 -3.99
N LYS A 87 -5.20 -8.48 -3.46
CA LYS A 87 -5.56 -8.13 -2.09
C LYS A 87 -4.55 -8.65 -1.07
N SER A 88 -4.08 -9.88 -1.23
CA SER A 88 -3.10 -10.49 -0.33
C SER A 88 -1.73 -9.83 -0.41
N ILE A 89 -1.31 -9.39 -1.60
CA ILE A 89 -0.03 -8.68 -1.82
C ILE A 89 -0.08 -7.32 -1.15
N VAL A 90 -1.16 -6.56 -1.36
CA VAL A 90 -1.35 -5.24 -0.73
C VAL A 90 -1.34 -5.35 0.79
N LEU A 91 -2.05 -6.33 1.36
CA LEU A 91 -2.06 -6.57 2.80
C LEU A 91 -0.66 -6.92 3.32
N ARG A 92 0.11 -7.75 2.61
CA ARG A 92 1.49 -8.08 2.99
C ARG A 92 2.39 -6.86 2.96
N GLN A 93 2.28 -6.01 1.97
CA GLN A 93 3.07 -4.78 1.89
C GLN A 93 2.78 -3.84 3.06
N ILE A 94 1.50 -3.68 3.43
CA ILE A 94 1.11 -2.84 4.57
C ILE A 94 1.59 -3.44 5.89
N THR A 95 1.48 -4.76 6.07
CA THR A 95 1.87 -5.44 7.31
C THR A 95 3.37 -5.65 7.43
N SER A 96 4.10 -5.71 6.33
CA SER A 96 5.56 -5.83 6.32
C SER A 96 6.28 -4.49 6.45
N TYR A 97 5.57 -3.37 6.37
CA TYR A 97 6.13 -2.06 6.64
C TYR A 97 6.43 -1.97 8.14
N ARG A 98 7.62 -2.45 8.53
CA ARG A 98 8.21 -2.09 9.80
C ARG A 98 8.72 -0.66 9.62
N THR A 99 8.21 0.24 10.45
CA THR A 99 8.90 1.51 10.65
C THR A 99 10.36 1.19 10.89
N PRO A 100 11.32 1.80 10.14
CA PRO A 100 12.72 1.61 10.44
C PRO A 100 12.87 1.98 11.92
N GLU A 101 13.19 0.98 12.74
CA GLU A 101 13.56 1.24 14.11
C GLU A 101 14.68 2.29 14.02
N PRO A 102 14.57 3.43 14.72
CA PRO A 102 15.71 4.31 14.82
C PRO A 102 16.83 3.42 15.35
N GLN A 103 17.76 3.07 14.47
CA GLN A 103 18.96 2.41 14.92
C GLN A 103 19.49 3.35 16.00
N SER A 104 19.30 2.96 17.25
CA SER A 104 20.13 3.45 18.33
C SER A 104 21.51 2.90 18.01
N GLN A 105 22.11 3.48 16.99
CA GLN A 105 23.52 3.45 16.86
C GLN A 105 23.99 4.21 18.10
N PHE A 106 24.11 3.48 19.20
CA PHE A 106 25.21 3.73 20.07
C PHE A 106 26.39 3.62 19.13
N ASP A 107 26.75 4.76 18.57
CA ASP A 107 27.90 4.87 17.69
C ASP A 107 29.07 4.40 18.54
N LEU A 108 29.44 3.13 18.35
CA LEU A 108 30.63 2.56 18.98
C LEU A 108 31.82 3.54 18.81
N THR A 109 31.83 4.25 17.69
CA THR A 109 32.75 5.33 17.38
C THR A 109 32.66 6.49 18.37
N LYS A 110 31.46 6.92 18.80
CA LYS A 110 31.28 7.99 19.78
C LYS A 110 31.74 7.53 21.16
N ILE A 111 31.39 6.32 21.57
CA ILE A 111 31.82 5.75 22.85
C ILE A 111 33.34 5.62 22.89
N LEU A 112 33.94 5.13 21.80
CA LEU A 112 35.40 4.99 21.69
C LEU A 112 36.10 6.34 21.69
N LEU A 113 35.53 7.35 21.01
CA LEU A 113 36.05 8.70 20.97
C LEU A 113 35.99 9.35 22.36
N PHE A 114 34.88 9.25 23.10
CA PHE A 114 34.75 9.75 24.47
C PHE A 114 35.72 9.04 25.42
N GLY A 115 35.89 7.72 25.27
CA GLY A 115 36.84 6.95 26.06
C GLY A 115 38.27 7.39 25.82
N LEU A 116 38.68 7.68 24.59
CA LEU A 116 40.00 8.13 24.22
C LEU A 116 40.29 9.53 24.78
N VAL A 117 39.33 10.46 24.67
CA VAL A 117 39.45 11.82 25.24
C VAL A 117 39.58 11.75 26.77
N PHE A 118 38.79 10.94 27.44
CA PHE A 118 38.85 10.76 28.88
C PHE A 118 40.21 10.20 29.34
N PHE A 119 40.74 9.23 28.60
CA PHE A 119 42.08 8.66 28.87
C PHE A 119 43.22 9.69 28.69
N ALA A 120 43.09 10.54 27.66
CA ALA A 120 44.05 11.64 27.46
C ALA A 120 44.06 12.64 28.64
N PHE A 121 42.88 12.97 29.17
CA PHE A 121 42.80 13.85 30.36
C PHE A 121 43.43 13.23 31.60
N ILE A 122 43.30 11.91 31.81
CA ILE A 122 43.93 11.21 32.92
C ILE A 122 45.44 11.29 32.79
N ILE A 123 46.05 11.05 31.63
CA ILE A 123 47.48 11.12 31.38
C ILE A 123 48.00 12.53 31.63
N LEU A 124 47.33 13.54 31.11
CA LEU A 124 47.71 14.95 31.33
C LEU A 124 47.64 15.35 32.81
N GLY A 125 46.61 14.87 33.53
CA GLY A 125 46.46 15.10 34.96
C GLY A 125 47.61 14.50 35.78
N ILE A 126 47.99 13.26 35.49
CA ILE A 126 49.09 12.57 36.15
C ILE A 126 50.43 13.26 35.81
N SER A 127 50.64 13.65 34.56
CA SER A 127 51.88 14.35 34.10
C SER A 127 52.00 15.70 34.73
N SER A 128 50.92 16.42 34.99
CA SER A 128 50.89 17.70 35.65
C SER A 128 51.23 17.58 37.16
N CYS A 129 50.82 16.50 37.82
CA CYS A 129 51.20 16.27 39.23
C CYS A 129 52.61 15.78 39.42
N ALA A 130 53.23 15.13 38.43
CA ALA A 130 54.57 14.61 38.49
C ALA A 130 55.67 15.69 38.16
N GLY A 131 55.26 16.79 37.51
CA GLY A 131 56.20 17.89 37.14
C GLY A 131 56.39 18.98 38.15
N GLY A 132 55.87 18.85 39.37
CA GLY A 132 56.00 19.80 40.46
C GLY A 132 57.11 19.45 41.40
N LYS A 133 58.41 19.60 40.99
CA LYS A 133 59.58 19.73 41.86
C LYS A 133 60.48 20.79 41.30
#